data_18a474700c74939d4bc9eda1fbac9353
#
_entry.id   18a474700c74939d4bc9eda1fbac9353
#
_cell.length_a   1.000
_cell.length_b   1.000
_cell.length_c   1.000
_cell.angle_alpha   90.00
_cell.angle_beta   90.00
_cell.angle_gamma   90.00
#
_symmetry.space_group_name_H-M   'P 1'
#
loop_
_entity.id
_entity.type
_entity.pdbx_description
1 polymer ?
#
loop_
_entity_poly.entity_id
_entity_poly.type
_entity_poly.pdbx_seq_one_letter_code
_entity_poly.pdbx_strand_id
1 'polypeptide(L)'
;IEDYDSTFYRTKYLNIMTEMSTTPFLAIWDADIIISSSQIIEAIGKLRNEKYDIALPYDGKVLDVPISIRELFIKNCRVGELQKQHAKMDYLYKTEALCGGAIFVNAISYKKAGMENLAFYGWASEDFERYNRWQILGYKIHKAKGVSYHLFHPRGNNSKFSHHKQFMNSEASVFATRASSTEELRERFK
;
A
#
# COMPACT_ATOMS: atom_id res chain seq x y z
N ILE A 1 11.75 -15.97 0.78
CA ILE A 1 12.77 -15.40 -0.13
C ILE A 1 13.94 -14.96 0.74
N GLU A 2 15.13 -15.52 0.53
CA GLU A 2 16.36 -15.07 1.16
C GLU A 2 17.05 -14.05 0.26
N ASP A 3 17.55 -12.96 0.85
CA ASP A 3 18.34 -11.95 0.16
C ASP A 3 19.41 -11.39 1.11
N TYR A 4 20.57 -11.11 0.59
CA TYR A 4 21.73 -10.59 1.32
C TYR A 4 22.01 -9.12 1.01
N ASP A 5 21.12 -8.46 0.23
CA ASP A 5 21.19 -7.02 0.00
C ASP A 5 20.85 -6.28 1.30
N SER A 6 21.66 -5.30 1.66
CA SER A 6 21.43 -4.44 2.82
C SER A 6 20.20 -3.53 2.66
N THR A 7 19.74 -3.34 1.41
CA THR A 7 18.58 -2.54 1.05
C THR A 7 17.41 -3.44 0.70
N PHE A 8 16.30 -3.31 1.43
CA PHE A 8 15.10 -4.09 1.17
C PHE A 8 14.44 -3.67 -0.15
N TYR A 9 14.47 -4.56 -1.14
CA TYR A 9 13.87 -4.32 -2.47
C TYR A 9 12.42 -4.81 -2.52
N ARG A 10 11.53 -4.08 -1.83
CA ARG A 10 10.11 -4.41 -1.63
C ARG A 10 9.40 -4.71 -2.95
N THR A 11 9.53 -3.87 -3.95
CA THR A 11 8.84 -4.01 -5.24
C THR A 11 9.22 -5.29 -5.98
N LYS A 12 10.51 -5.68 -5.96
CA LYS A 12 10.99 -6.95 -6.52
C LYS A 12 10.34 -8.16 -5.85
N TYR A 13 10.27 -8.16 -4.50
CA TYR A 13 9.70 -9.31 -3.78
C TYR A 13 8.20 -9.41 -3.91
N LEU A 14 7.49 -8.29 -3.95
CA LEU A 14 6.05 -8.27 -4.22
C LEU A 14 5.74 -8.86 -5.61
N ASN A 15 6.54 -8.53 -6.63
CA ASN A 15 6.38 -9.11 -7.97
C ASN A 15 6.65 -10.62 -7.96
N ILE A 16 7.74 -11.09 -7.35
CA ILE A 16 8.04 -12.52 -7.22
C ILE A 16 6.91 -13.27 -6.52
N MET A 17 6.42 -12.77 -5.38
CA MET A 17 5.31 -13.40 -4.65
C MET A 17 4.02 -13.38 -5.45
N THR A 18 3.76 -12.33 -6.22
CA THR A 18 2.61 -12.24 -7.11
C THR A 18 2.66 -13.30 -8.20
N GLU A 19 3.82 -13.54 -8.80
CA GLU A 19 3.99 -14.59 -9.82
C GLU A 19 3.82 -16.00 -9.25
N MET A 20 4.24 -16.20 -8.02
CA MET A 20 4.06 -17.50 -7.32
C MET A 20 2.62 -17.76 -6.90
N SER A 21 1.80 -16.72 -6.79
CA SER A 21 0.43 -16.85 -6.31
C SER A 21 -0.52 -17.35 -7.41
N THR A 22 -1.37 -18.30 -7.04
CA THR A 22 -2.45 -18.85 -7.88
C THR A 22 -3.84 -18.35 -7.46
N THR A 23 -3.93 -17.48 -6.45
CA THR A 23 -5.20 -16.97 -5.94
C THR A 23 -5.78 -15.87 -6.84
N PRO A 24 -7.11 -15.76 -6.97
CA PRO A 24 -7.74 -14.74 -7.81
C PRO A 24 -7.62 -13.32 -7.23
N PHE A 25 -7.38 -13.21 -5.93
CA PHE A 25 -7.20 -11.94 -5.23
C PHE A 25 -5.94 -11.99 -4.37
N LEU A 26 -5.24 -10.86 -4.29
CA LEU A 26 -4.05 -10.69 -3.48
C LEU A 26 -4.26 -9.58 -2.46
N ALA A 27 -3.64 -9.72 -1.31
CA ALA A 27 -3.49 -8.64 -0.33
C ALA A 27 -2.02 -8.24 -0.28
N ILE A 28 -1.73 -6.96 -0.49
CA ILE A 28 -0.44 -6.35 -0.20
C ILE A 28 -0.63 -5.57 1.08
N TRP A 29 0.05 -6.00 2.15
CA TRP A 29 -0.25 -5.53 3.49
C TRP A 29 1.01 -5.40 4.34
N ASP A 30 1.22 -4.23 4.93
CA ASP A 30 2.34 -3.99 5.82
C ASP A 30 1.99 -4.51 7.24
N ALA A 31 2.94 -5.19 7.87
CA ALA A 31 2.69 -5.94 9.11
C ALA A 31 2.26 -5.09 10.32
N ASP A 32 2.46 -3.78 10.25
CA ASP A 32 2.14 -2.77 11.26
C ASP A 32 0.83 -2.01 10.99
N ILE A 33 0.12 -2.35 9.92
CA ILE A 33 -1.17 -1.75 9.58
C ILE A 33 -2.33 -2.59 10.12
N ILE A 34 -3.18 -1.95 10.92
CA ILE A 34 -4.38 -2.58 11.49
C ILE A 34 -5.63 -1.92 10.90
N ILE A 35 -6.58 -2.74 10.50
CA ILE A 35 -7.85 -2.33 9.88
C ILE A 35 -8.99 -3.15 10.47
N SER A 36 -10.18 -2.56 10.56
CA SER A 36 -11.34 -3.27 11.09
C SER A 36 -11.82 -4.37 10.13
N SER A 37 -12.35 -5.45 10.69
CA SER A 37 -12.87 -6.55 9.88
C SER A 37 -14.00 -6.13 8.94
N SER A 38 -14.83 -5.15 9.33
CA SER A 38 -15.91 -4.63 8.48
C SER A 38 -15.35 -3.96 7.22
N GLN A 39 -14.27 -3.17 7.33
CA GLN A 39 -13.61 -2.54 6.19
C GLN A 39 -12.96 -3.58 5.25
N ILE A 40 -12.37 -4.62 5.83
CA ILE A 40 -11.80 -5.75 5.06
C ILE A 40 -12.89 -6.46 4.28
N ILE A 41 -14.01 -6.80 4.94
CA ILE A 41 -15.16 -7.47 4.31
C ILE A 41 -15.75 -6.61 3.19
N GLU A 42 -15.91 -5.30 3.42
CA GLU A 42 -16.37 -4.36 2.40
C GLU A 42 -15.43 -4.37 1.19
N ALA A 43 -14.13 -4.18 1.40
CA ALA A 43 -13.14 -4.11 0.31
C ALA A 43 -13.10 -5.41 -0.52
N ILE A 44 -13.08 -6.58 0.14
CA ILE A 44 -13.11 -7.88 -0.54
C ILE A 44 -14.44 -8.08 -1.27
N GLY A 45 -15.56 -7.66 -0.68
CA GLY A 45 -16.88 -7.71 -1.31
C GLY A 45 -16.94 -6.94 -2.62
N LYS A 46 -16.31 -5.76 -2.67
CA LYS A 46 -16.19 -4.94 -3.89
C LYS A 46 -15.45 -5.66 -5.02
N LEU A 47 -14.32 -6.30 -4.70
CA LEU A 47 -13.58 -7.09 -5.70
C LEU A 47 -14.38 -8.29 -6.21
N ARG A 48 -15.02 -9.05 -5.31
CA ARG A 48 -15.70 -10.31 -5.65
C ARG A 48 -17.02 -10.10 -6.36
N ASN A 49 -17.84 -9.18 -5.88
CA ASN A 49 -19.24 -9.05 -6.29
C ASN A 49 -19.48 -7.89 -7.27
N GLU A 50 -18.72 -6.80 -7.16
CA GLU A 50 -18.93 -5.58 -7.95
C GLU A 50 -17.84 -5.33 -9.01
N LYS A 51 -16.95 -6.31 -9.19
CA LYS A 51 -15.89 -6.30 -10.23
C LYS A 51 -15.00 -5.04 -10.18
N TYR A 52 -14.65 -4.59 -8.98
CA TYR A 52 -13.55 -3.66 -8.80
C TYR A 52 -12.21 -4.36 -9.05
N ASP A 53 -11.24 -3.63 -9.56
CA ASP A 53 -9.89 -4.15 -9.81
C ASP A 53 -9.02 -4.08 -8.55
N ILE A 54 -9.21 -2.99 -7.79
CA ILE A 54 -8.44 -2.65 -6.60
C ILE A 54 -9.39 -2.17 -5.51
N ALA A 55 -9.12 -2.55 -4.27
CA ALA A 55 -9.84 -2.03 -3.10
C ALA A 55 -8.87 -1.72 -1.96
N LEU A 56 -8.87 -0.45 -1.54
CA LEU A 56 -8.23 -0.02 -0.31
C LEU A 56 -9.23 -0.23 0.84
N PRO A 57 -8.85 -0.98 1.90
CA PRO A 57 -9.73 -1.21 3.04
C PRO A 57 -9.80 -0.01 4.01
N TYR A 58 -9.49 1.20 3.54
CA TYR A 58 -9.56 2.45 4.30
C TYR A 58 -9.74 3.65 3.34
N ASP A 59 -10.11 4.81 3.90
CA ASP A 59 -10.46 6.01 3.12
C ASP A 59 -9.28 6.92 2.72
N GLY A 60 -8.05 6.48 2.98
CA GLY A 60 -6.83 7.24 2.73
C GLY A 60 -6.30 7.97 3.97
N LYS A 61 -6.93 7.80 5.12
CA LYS A 61 -6.49 8.34 6.42
C LYS A 61 -5.81 7.26 7.25
N VAL A 62 -4.65 7.56 7.76
CA VAL A 62 -3.86 6.66 8.62
C VAL A 62 -3.60 7.34 9.95
N LEU A 63 -4.00 6.71 11.03
CA LEU A 63 -3.72 7.15 12.40
C LEU A 63 -2.42 6.53 12.89
N ASP A 64 -1.52 7.36 13.39
CA ASP A 64 -0.28 6.91 14.02
C ASP A 64 -0.56 6.48 15.46
N VAL A 65 -0.36 5.21 15.77
CA VAL A 65 -0.67 4.61 17.06
C VAL A 65 0.56 4.72 17.96
N PRO A 66 0.56 5.58 19.00
CA PRO A 66 1.71 5.75 19.86
C PRO A 66 2.02 4.47 20.64
N ILE A 67 3.28 4.33 21.09
CA ILE A 67 3.79 3.11 21.73
C ILE A 67 2.91 2.63 22.90
N SER A 68 2.40 3.52 23.72
CA SER A 68 1.57 3.16 24.87
C SER A 68 0.22 2.50 24.46
N ILE A 69 -0.38 2.98 23.38
CA ILE A 69 -1.62 2.41 22.84
C ILE A 69 -1.33 1.12 22.06
N ARG A 70 -0.22 1.07 21.32
CA ARG A 70 0.26 -0.16 20.68
C ARG A 70 0.45 -1.30 21.67
N GLU A 71 1.09 -1.03 22.83
CA GLU A 71 1.27 -2.04 23.90
C GLU A 71 -0.05 -2.56 24.46
N LEU A 72 -1.05 -1.70 24.62
CA LEU A 72 -2.40 -2.10 25.02
C LEU A 72 -3.06 -2.97 23.95
N PHE A 73 -2.93 -2.59 22.69
CA PHE A 73 -3.48 -3.35 21.56
C PHE A 73 -2.84 -4.75 21.46
N ILE A 74 -1.51 -4.86 21.53
CA ILE A 74 -0.81 -6.15 21.42
C ILE A 74 -1.24 -7.16 22.47
N LYS A 75 -1.58 -6.70 23.68
CA LYS A 75 -2.06 -7.59 24.76
C LYS A 75 -3.38 -8.28 24.42
N ASN A 76 -4.26 -7.64 23.66
CA ASN A 76 -5.62 -8.09 23.39
C ASN A 76 -5.91 -8.36 21.92
N CYS A 77 -5.14 -7.81 21.00
CA CYS A 77 -5.31 -7.86 19.53
C CYS A 77 -6.74 -7.50 19.06
N ARG A 78 -7.41 -6.59 19.77
CA ARG A 78 -8.80 -6.17 19.47
C ARG A 78 -8.81 -4.78 18.86
N VAL A 79 -9.21 -4.65 17.61
CA VAL A 79 -9.31 -3.35 16.90
C VAL A 79 -10.19 -2.35 17.64
N GLY A 80 -11.21 -2.81 18.34
CA GLY A 80 -12.07 -1.96 19.20
C GLY A 80 -11.30 -1.18 20.28
N GLU A 81 -10.14 -1.68 20.73
CA GLU A 81 -9.30 -0.92 21.67
C GLU A 81 -8.63 0.29 20.98
N LEU A 82 -8.21 0.15 19.74
CA LEU A 82 -7.71 1.29 18.94
C LEU A 82 -8.82 2.31 18.68
N GLN A 83 -10.02 1.83 18.32
CA GLN A 83 -11.18 2.70 18.08
C GLN A 83 -11.56 3.55 19.30
N LYS A 84 -11.52 2.98 20.50
CA LYS A 84 -11.78 3.71 21.77
C LYS A 84 -10.74 4.80 22.04
N GLN A 85 -9.51 4.64 21.55
CA GLN A 85 -8.41 5.58 21.77
C GLN A 85 -8.19 6.54 20.58
N HIS A 86 -9.06 6.53 19.57
CA HIS A 86 -8.93 7.30 18.34
C HIS A 86 -8.57 8.77 18.59
N ALA A 87 -9.25 9.43 19.53
CA ALA A 87 -9.02 10.84 19.87
C ALA A 87 -7.63 11.15 20.47
N LYS A 88 -6.84 10.12 20.78
CA LYS A 88 -5.47 10.24 21.32
C LYS A 88 -4.39 9.95 20.26
N MET A 89 -4.79 9.80 19.02
CA MET A 89 -3.89 9.51 17.90
C MET A 89 -3.90 10.67 16.91
N ASP A 90 -2.75 10.98 16.39
CA ASP A 90 -2.60 11.93 15.29
C ASP A 90 -2.64 11.21 13.95
N TYR A 91 -2.98 11.95 12.88
CA TYR A 91 -2.82 11.42 11.54
C TYR A 91 -1.33 11.32 11.19
N LEU A 92 -0.92 10.15 10.67
CA LEU A 92 0.47 9.91 10.25
C LEU A 92 0.95 10.94 9.22
N TYR A 93 0.05 11.37 8.34
CA TYR A 93 0.27 12.47 7.41
C TYR A 93 -0.97 13.36 7.35
N LYS A 94 -0.78 14.66 7.16
CA LYS A 94 -1.88 15.63 6.99
C LYS A 94 -2.50 15.55 5.60
N THR A 95 -2.86 14.36 5.15
CA THR A 95 -3.48 14.10 3.85
C THR A 95 -4.48 12.96 3.96
N GLU A 96 -5.53 13.03 3.17
CA GLU A 96 -6.53 11.97 3.00
C GLU A 96 -6.30 11.16 1.70
N ALA A 97 -5.12 11.29 1.11
CA ALA A 97 -4.81 10.69 -0.19
C ALA A 97 -3.86 9.49 -0.09
N LEU A 98 -3.64 8.95 1.11
CA LEU A 98 -2.78 7.77 1.26
C LEU A 98 -3.38 6.56 0.54
N CYS A 99 -2.51 5.77 -0.07
CA CYS A 99 -2.88 4.64 -0.93
C CYS A 99 -1.98 3.41 -0.74
N GLY A 100 -1.13 3.44 0.29
CA GLY A 100 -0.22 2.36 0.67
C GLY A 100 -0.63 1.65 1.96
N GLY A 101 0.23 0.80 2.47
CA GLY A 101 0.09 0.08 3.74
C GLY A 101 -0.85 -1.11 3.70
N ALA A 102 -2.00 -1.03 3.05
CA ALA A 102 -2.92 -2.15 2.86
C ALA A 102 -3.78 -1.97 1.61
N ILE A 103 -3.73 -2.93 0.70
CA ILE A 103 -4.57 -2.98 -0.51
C ILE A 103 -4.98 -4.42 -0.82
N PHE A 104 -6.15 -4.57 -1.42
CA PHE A 104 -6.58 -5.80 -2.08
C PHE A 104 -6.65 -5.56 -3.58
N VAL A 105 -6.21 -6.54 -4.37
CA VAL A 105 -6.19 -6.44 -5.82
C VAL A 105 -6.73 -7.71 -6.48
N ASN A 106 -7.42 -7.56 -7.61
CA ASN A 106 -7.64 -8.66 -8.52
C ASN A 106 -6.29 -9.04 -9.14
N ALA A 107 -5.88 -10.30 -9.03
CA ALA A 107 -4.56 -10.77 -9.45
C ALA A 107 -4.31 -10.55 -10.96
N ILE A 108 -5.34 -10.76 -11.80
CA ILE A 108 -5.25 -10.56 -13.25
C ILE A 108 -5.08 -9.07 -13.58
N SER A 109 -5.90 -8.22 -12.97
CA SER A 109 -5.82 -6.77 -13.17
C SER A 109 -4.48 -6.21 -12.68
N TYR A 110 -3.99 -6.69 -11.54
CA TYR A 110 -2.71 -6.28 -10.98
C TYR A 110 -1.53 -6.65 -11.89
N LYS A 111 -1.50 -7.89 -12.40
CA LYS A 111 -0.49 -8.34 -13.37
C LYS A 111 -0.56 -7.52 -14.67
N LYS A 112 -1.75 -7.32 -15.23
CA LYS A 112 -1.95 -6.50 -16.43
C LYS A 112 -1.57 -5.03 -16.26
N ALA A 113 -1.65 -4.51 -15.04
CA ALA A 113 -1.21 -3.16 -14.71
C ALA A 113 0.30 -3.04 -14.51
N GLY A 114 1.06 -4.14 -14.66
CA GLY A 114 2.51 -4.18 -14.51
C GLY A 114 3.01 -4.34 -13.08
N MET A 115 2.15 -4.80 -12.16
CA MET A 115 2.50 -5.08 -10.76
C MET A 115 3.21 -3.89 -10.08
N GLU A 116 4.34 -4.12 -9.41
CA GLU A 116 5.17 -3.06 -8.84
C GLU A 116 6.22 -2.59 -9.86
N ASN A 117 6.46 -1.30 -9.90
CA ASN A 117 7.49 -0.71 -10.74
C ASN A 117 8.89 -0.94 -10.11
N LEU A 118 9.72 -1.73 -10.78
CA LEU A 118 11.07 -2.09 -10.32
C LEU A 118 12.08 -0.93 -10.32
N ALA A 119 11.71 0.25 -10.84
CA ALA A 119 12.54 1.45 -10.69
C ALA A 119 12.64 1.94 -9.23
N PHE A 120 11.73 1.49 -8.36
CA PHE A 120 11.75 1.82 -6.93
C PHE A 120 12.58 0.80 -6.15
N TYR A 121 13.81 1.15 -5.86
CA TYR A 121 14.74 0.35 -5.07
C TYR A 121 14.91 0.94 -3.66
N GLY A 122 14.64 0.15 -2.64
CA GLY A 122 14.58 0.59 -1.24
C GLY A 122 13.29 1.34 -0.91
N TRP A 123 13.29 2.13 0.16
CA TRP A 123 12.15 2.94 0.55
C TRP A 123 11.90 4.07 -0.46
N ALA A 124 10.69 4.21 -0.96
CA ALA A 124 10.36 5.13 -2.05
C ALA A 124 8.86 5.46 -2.09
N SER A 125 8.44 6.16 -3.15
CA SER A 125 7.05 6.57 -3.38
C SER A 125 6.30 5.58 -4.30
N GLU A 126 6.60 4.28 -4.22
CA GLU A 126 6.05 3.24 -5.10
C GLU A 126 4.54 3.11 -4.99
N ASP A 127 3.97 3.28 -3.79
CA ASP A 127 2.52 3.22 -3.58
C ASP A 127 1.79 4.33 -4.36
N PHE A 128 2.34 5.55 -4.37
CA PHE A 128 1.78 6.66 -5.13
C PHE A 128 1.90 6.47 -6.63
N GLU A 129 3.05 5.98 -7.09
CA GLU A 129 3.25 5.66 -8.51
C GLU A 129 2.22 4.63 -8.97
N ARG A 130 2.13 3.51 -8.28
CA ARG A 130 1.19 2.43 -8.55
C ARG A 130 -0.26 2.93 -8.59
N TYR A 131 -0.67 3.72 -7.61
CA TYR A 131 -2.04 4.25 -7.53
C TYR A 131 -2.34 5.20 -8.71
N ASN A 132 -1.43 6.12 -9.05
CA ASN A 132 -1.59 7.01 -10.21
C ASN A 132 -1.67 6.20 -11.52
N ARG A 133 -0.81 5.22 -11.70
CA ARG A 133 -0.80 4.33 -12.85
C ARG A 133 -2.13 3.61 -13.04
N TRP A 134 -2.71 3.08 -11.98
CA TRP A 134 -4.03 2.44 -12.04
C TRP A 134 -5.14 3.41 -12.44
N GLN A 135 -5.10 4.63 -11.92
CA GLN A 135 -6.08 5.66 -12.31
C GLN A 135 -5.98 6.01 -13.79
N ILE A 136 -4.76 6.23 -14.31
CA ILE A 136 -4.52 6.55 -15.72
C ILE A 136 -4.92 5.38 -16.64
N LEU A 137 -4.65 4.15 -16.22
CA LEU A 137 -5.05 2.94 -16.95
C LEU A 137 -6.57 2.64 -16.90
N GLY A 138 -7.33 3.39 -16.10
CA GLY A 138 -8.79 3.26 -16.01
C GLY A 138 -9.29 2.11 -15.15
N TYR A 139 -8.46 1.58 -14.24
CA TYR A 139 -8.88 0.53 -13.31
C TYR A 139 -9.88 1.06 -12.28
N LYS A 140 -10.86 0.21 -11.92
CA LYS A 140 -11.87 0.54 -10.92
C LYS A 140 -11.29 0.39 -9.52
N ILE A 141 -11.16 1.50 -8.81
CA ILE A 141 -10.60 1.56 -7.45
C ILE A 141 -11.69 1.88 -6.45
N HIS A 142 -11.81 1.08 -5.40
CA HIS A 142 -12.67 1.34 -4.24
C HIS A 142 -11.83 1.74 -3.03
N LYS A 143 -12.37 2.65 -2.21
CA LYS A 143 -11.86 2.96 -0.87
C LYS A 143 -13.00 2.72 0.12
N ALA A 144 -12.77 1.81 1.07
CA ALA A 144 -13.72 1.56 2.15
C ALA A 144 -13.77 2.77 3.10
N LYS A 145 -14.93 3.00 3.73
CA LYS A 145 -15.06 4.07 4.72
C LYS A 145 -14.35 3.69 6.02
N GLY A 146 -13.57 4.62 6.56
CA GLY A 146 -12.87 4.49 7.84
C GLY A 146 -11.35 4.55 7.70
N VAL A 147 -10.70 4.72 8.83
CA VAL A 147 -9.24 4.90 8.92
C VAL A 147 -8.50 3.56 9.01
N SER A 148 -7.22 3.58 8.72
CA SER A 148 -6.27 2.55 9.13
C SER A 148 -5.44 3.03 10.32
N TYR A 149 -4.87 2.08 11.06
CA TYR A 149 -4.03 2.33 12.23
C TYR A 149 -2.63 1.81 11.92
N HIS A 150 -1.63 2.69 12.00
CA HIS A 150 -0.22 2.35 11.84
C HIS A 150 0.39 2.18 13.24
N LEU A 151 0.77 0.96 13.59
CA LEU A 151 1.39 0.68 14.89
C LEU A 151 2.80 1.24 14.94
N PHE A 152 3.10 2.03 15.96
CA PHE A 152 4.45 2.57 16.14
C PHE A 152 5.52 1.46 16.09
N HIS A 153 6.56 1.71 15.34
CA HIS A 153 7.78 0.92 15.35
C HIS A 153 9.01 1.82 15.15
N PRO A 154 10.20 1.43 15.68
CA PRO A 154 11.43 2.16 15.40
C PRO A 154 11.73 2.21 13.89
N ARG A 155 12.10 3.39 13.38
CA ARG A 155 12.48 3.57 11.98
C ARG A 155 13.93 3.16 11.76
N GLY A 156 14.14 2.17 10.89
CA GLY A 156 15.46 1.70 10.47
C GLY A 156 15.95 2.33 9.16
N ASN A 157 17.08 1.84 8.66
CA ASN A 157 17.66 2.33 7.41
C ASN A 157 16.75 2.13 6.19
N ASN A 158 15.92 1.08 6.20
CA ASN A 158 14.95 0.78 5.14
C ASN A 158 13.62 1.55 5.27
N SER A 159 13.52 2.54 6.16
CA SER A 159 12.32 3.37 6.36
C SER A 159 12.52 4.83 5.92
N LYS A 160 13.53 5.12 5.14
CA LYS A 160 13.85 6.46 4.62
C LYS A 160 14.70 6.35 3.35
N PHE A 161 14.78 7.43 2.59
CA PHE A 161 15.74 7.51 1.49
C PHE A 161 17.17 7.40 2.03
N SER A 162 17.97 6.53 1.43
CA SER A 162 19.38 6.31 1.82
C SER A 162 20.27 7.48 1.38
N HIS A 163 19.91 8.15 0.29
CA HIS A 163 20.63 9.33 -0.25
C HIS A 163 19.75 10.13 -1.21
N HIS A 164 20.15 11.39 -1.47
CA HIS A 164 19.39 12.33 -2.30
C HIS A 164 19.10 11.81 -3.72
N LYS A 165 20.02 11.08 -4.34
CA LYS A 165 19.80 10.50 -5.68
C LYS A 165 18.66 9.49 -5.70
N GLN A 166 18.51 8.68 -4.64
CA GLN A 166 17.37 7.76 -4.51
C GLN A 166 16.04 8.53 -4.44
N PHE A 167 15.99 9.59 -3.65
CA PHE A 167 14.82 10.48 -3.59
C PHE A 167 14.49 11.04 -4.98
N MET A 168 15.46 11.65 -5.66
CA MET A 168 15.25 12.23 -7.00
C MET A 168 14.78 11.19 -8.03
N ASN A 169 15.33 9.97 -8.00
CA ASN A 169 14.90 8.89 -8.88
C ASN A 169 13.46 8.45 -8.59
N SER A 170 13.09 8.38 -7.32
CA SER A 170 11.72 8.06 -6.90
C SER A 170 10.72 9.10 -7.41
N GLU A 171 10.99 10.38 -7.17
CA GLU A 171 10.12 11.46 -7.64
C GLU A 171 10.04 11.54 -9.18
N ALA A 172 11.17 11.34 -9.87
CA ALA A 172 11.20 11.29 -11.33
C ALA A 172 10.33 10.13 -11.87
N SER A 173 10.35 8.97 -11.22
CA SER A 173 9.52 7.81 -11.61
C SER A 173 8.02 8.08 -11.41
N VAL A 174 7.64 8.71 -10.30
CA VAL A 174 6.25 9.14 -10.05
C VAL A 174 5.80 10.16 -11.10
N PHE A 175 6.65 11.16 -11.37
CA PHE A 175 6.36 12.20 -12.36
C PHE A 175 6.23 11.60 -13.76
N ALA A 176 7.13 10.72 -14.16
CA ALA A 176 7.08 10.05 -15.47
C ALA A 176 5.77 9.26 -15.66
N THR A 177 5.29 8.57 -14.62
CA THR A 177 4.00 7.88 -14.66
C THR A 177 2.84 8.88 -14.82
N ARG A 178 2.84 9.98 -14.07
CA ARG A 178 1.79 11.00 -14.15
C ARG A 178 1.74 11.73 -15.49
N ALA A 179 2.89 11.89 -16.14
CA ALA A 179 3.01 12.55 -17.44
C ALA A 179 2.71 11.62 -18.64
N SER A 180 2.59 10.31 -18.40
CA SER A 180 2.36 9.33 -19.47
C SER A 180 0.90 9.21 -19.84
N SER A 181 0.63 8.95 -21.12
CA SER A 181 -0.67 8.49 -21.61
C SER A 181 -0.95 7.03 -21.21
N THR A 182 -2.20 6.61 -21.38
CA THR A 182 -2.60 5.21 -21.17
C THR A 182 -1.82 4.25 -22.07
N GLU A 183 -1.60 4.63 -23.32
CA GLU A 183 -0.87 3.84 -24.32
C GLU A 183 0.59 3.66 -23.91
N GLU A 184 1.26 4.73 -23.51
CA GLU A 184 2.65 4.69 -23.06
C GLU A 184 2.82 3.83 -21.80
N LEU A 185 1.87 3.91 -20.86
CA LEU A 185 1.89 3.06 -19.66
C LEU A 185 1.68 1.58 -20.00
N ARG A 186 0.75 1.28 -20.90
CA ARG A 186 0.54 -0.11 -21.36
C ARG A 186 1.77 -0.68 -22.07
N GLU A 187 2.54 0.16 -22.76
CA GLU A 187 3.77 -0.27 -23.40
C GLU A 187 4.91 -0.47 -22.42
N ARG A 188 5.04 0.43 -21.44
CA ARG A 188 6.09 0.37 -20.41
C ARG A 188 5.94 -0.82 -19.46
N PHE A 189 4.71 -1.23 -19.18
CA PHE A 189 4.37 -2.24 -18.17
C PHE A 189 3.78 -3.53 -18.79
N LYS A 190 4.18 -3.86 -20.01
CA LYS A 190 3.86 -5.15 -20.67
C LYS A 190 4.53 -6.33 -20.03
#